data_c69e21f337343d4cce311555a53f51a0
#
_entry.id   c69e21f337343d4cce311555a53f51a0
#
_cell.length_a   1.000
_cell.length_b   1.000
_cell.length_c   1.000
_cell.angle_alpha   90.00
_cell.angle_beta   90.00
_cell.angle_gamma   90.00
#
_symmetry.space_group_name_H-M   'P 1'
#
loop_
_entity.id
_entity.type
_entity.pdbx_description
1 polymer ?
#
loop_
_entity_poly.entity_id
_entity_poly.type
_entity_poly.pdbx_seq_one_letter_code
_entity_poly.pdbx_strand_id
1 'polypeptide(L)'
;MNDAIEVSDLTKQYGRPGTGVLAVDHIGFQVHEGEIFGFLGPNGAGKTTTQRMLTTLLEPTEGHIVIFGHDLARDAYAVKRQMGLVPEESNVYTELTAWDNLMFTARLYRVPRGERAVRAQQLLETFGLWEKRKVKAQDFSRGMRRRLSIAMGIIHRPSLLFLDEPTAGLDAHSVRSIRDLIRQLKAEGTTVFMTTHQIEEANQLCDRVAIINQGRIAAIDTPERLKAAFRRVQSVEVALETNRQAHGQALAALPGVTTAVKMGDKWRLYTEDPSALLPQVMDYARAQEVKVISLSTLGPSLEDVFLEITGQPVGTVQPQPQQDRPGRPGMGGRR
;
A
#
# COMPACT_ATOMS: atom_id res chain seq x y z
N MET A 1 11.14 -5.84 22.40
CA MET A 1 10.40 -4.75 21.74
C MET A 1 8.99 -4.83 22.26
N ASN A 2 8.35 -3.69 22.55
CA ASN A 2 6.95 -3.70 22.94
C ASN A 2 6.09 -3.73 21.66
N ASP A 3 4.89 -4.31 21.78
CA ASP A 3 3.96 -4.37 20.68
C ASP A 3 2.99 -3.16 20.73
N ALA A 4 2.91 -2.43 19.63
CA ALA A 4 1.95 -1.35 19.45
C ALA A 4 0.56 -1.91 19.11
N ILE A 5 0.49 -3.00 18.35
CA ILE A 5 -0.74 -3.70 17.98
C ILE A 5 -0.53 -5.20 18.16
N GLU A 6 -1.47 -5.86 18.83
CA GLU A 6 -1.56 -7.32 18.91
C GLU A 6 -2.96 -7.74 18.45
N VAL A 7 -3.00 -8.64 17.47
CA VAL A 7 -4.23 -9.16 16.89
C VAL A 7 -4.26 -10.67 17.03
N SER A 8 -5.35 -11.21 17.57
CA SER A 8 -5.52 -12.64 17.78
C SER A 8 -6.86 -13.08 17.23
N ASP A 9 -6.85 -14.04 16.32
CA ASP A 9 -8.01 -14.75 15.76
C ASP A 9 -9.09 -13.81 15.19
N LEU A 10 -8.64 -12.69 14.59
CA LEU A 10 -9.52 -11.62 14.13
C LEU A 10 -10.31 -12.06 12.91
N THR A 11 -11.63 -11.99 13.01
CA THR A 11 -12.56 -12.43 11.98
C THR A 11 -13.61 -11.37 11.68
N LYS A 12 -13.93 -11.19 10.40
CA LYS A 12 -15.07 -10.38 9.96
C LYS A 12 -15.88 -11.06 8.89
N GLN A 13 -17.11 -11.36 9.23
CA GLN A 13 -18.13 -11.85 8.32
C GLN A 13 -19.20 -10.78 8.10
N TYR A 14 -19.54 -10.47 6.87
CA TYR A 14 -20.65 -9.60 6.49
C TYR A 14 -21.86 -10.45 6.10
N GLY A 15 -23.04 -10.03 6.53
CA GLY A 15 -24.28 -10.74 6.22
C GLY A 15 -24.66 -11.78 7.28
N ARG A 16 -25.52 -12.73 6.91
CA ARG A 16 -26.03 -13.76 7.86
C ARG A 16 -25.00 -14.87 8.06
N PRO A 17 -24.92 -15.47 9.26
CA PRO A 17 -24.09 -16.65 9.52
C PRO A 17 -24.36 -17.75 8.47
N GLY A 18 -23.28 -18.31 7.91
CA GLY A 18 -23.35 -19.42 6.93
C GLY A 18 -23.61 -19.01 5.46
N THR A 19 -24.07 -17.77 5.19
CA THR A 19 -24.30 -17.28 3.82
C THR A 19 -23.61 -15.95 3.52
N GLY A 20 -22.95 -15.37 4.52
CA GLY A 20 -22.28 -14.10 4.42
C GLY A 20 -20.88 -14.19 3.81
N VAL A 21 -20.32 -13.03 3.43
CA VAL A 21 -18.96 -12.93 2.90
C VAL A 21 -17.98 -12.87 4.07
N LEU A 22 -17.06 -13.83 4.15
CA LEU A 22 -15.96 -13.83 5.11
C LEU A 22 -14.84 -12.93 4.54
N ALA A 23 -14.79 -11.69 5.03
CA ALA A 23 -13.86 -10.68 4.52
C ALA A 23 -12.49 -10.73 5.22
N VAL A 24 -12.46 -11.20 6.47
CA VAL A 24 -11.25 -11.45 7.26
C VAL A 24 -11.47 -12.75 8.01
N ASP A 25 -10.51 -13.67 7.92
CA ASP A 25 -10.65 -15.05 8.32
C ASP A 25 -9.53 -15.46 9.29
N HIS A 26 -9.80 -15.38 10.61
CA HIS A 26 -8.96 -15.84 11.72
C HIS A 26 -7.50 -15.35 11.62
N ILE A 27 -7.29 -14.04 11.33
CA ILE A 27 -5.94 -13.50 11.23
C ILE A 27 -5.36 -13.16 12.60
N GLY A 28 -4.04 -13.40 12.74
CA GLY A 28 -3.25 -12.98 13.90
C GLY A 28 -1.93 -12.35 13.44
N PHE A 29 -1.55 -11.24 14.06
CA PHE A 29 -0.28 -10.57 13.82
C PHE A 29 0.06 -9.57 14.92
N GLN A 30 1.33 -9.15 14.93
CA GLN A 30 1.84 -8.13 15.85
C GLN A 30 2.52 -7.02 15.06
N VAL A 31 2.38 -5.78 15.55
CA VAL A 31 3.09 -4.60 15.06
C VAL A 31 3.93 -4.04 16.21
N HIS A 32 5.22 -3.89 16.00
CA HIS A 32 6.13 -3.39 17.03
C HIS A 32 6.13 -1.86 17.10
N GLU A 33 6.40 -1.31 18.28
CA GLU A 33 6.52 0.15 18.43
C GLU A 33 7.65 0.71 17.55
N GLY A 34 7.37 1.81 16.85
CA GLY A 34 8.32 2.53 16.01
C GLY A 34 8.61 1.89 14.65
N GLU A 35 7.90 0.82 14.25
CA GLU A 35 8.04 0.26 12.90
C GLU A 35 7.03 0.85 11.91
N ILE A 36 7.34 0.76 10.63
CA ILE A 36 6.38 0.89 9.53
C ILE A 36 5.95 -0.52 9.14
N PHE A 37 4.71 -0.88 9.46
CA PHE A 37 4.12 -2.17 9.13
C PHE A 37 3.21 -2.06 7.92
N GLY A 38 3.53 -2.77 6.85
CA GLY A 38 2.76 -2.80 5.61
C GLY A 38 1.76 -3.95 5.58
N PHE A 39 0.50 -3.65 5.24
CA PHE A 39 -0.54 -4.64 5.02
C PHE A 39 -0.82 -4.71 3.52
N LEU A 40 -0.11 -5.62 2.82
CA LEU A 40 -0.06 -5.73 1.37
C LEU A 40 -1.04 -6.79 0.86
N GLY A 41 -1.84 -6.46 -0.13
CA GLY A 41 -2.75 -7.42 -0.76
C GLY A 41 -3.53 -6.84 -1.93
N PRO A 42 -4.15 -7.68 -2.77
CA PRO A 42 -5.00 -7.22 -3.86
C PRO A 42 -6.26 -6.52 -3.36
N ASN A 43 -7.00 -5.90 -4.27
CA ASN A 43 -8.29 -5.32 -3.93
C ASN A 43 -9.25 -6.42 -3.49
N GLY A 44 -10.01 -6.17 -2.41
CA GLY A 44 -10.90 -7.16 -1.81
C GLY A 44 -10.22 -8.20 -0.90
N ALA A 45 -8.91 -8.16 -0.68
CA ALA A 45 -8.21 -9.10 0.18
C ALA A 45 -8.52 -8.98 1.69
N GLY A 46 -9.22 -7.92 2.11
CA GLY A 46 -9.55 -7.68 3.52
C GLY A 46 -8.78 -6.54 4.18
N LYS A 47 -7.89 -5.83 3.47
CA LYS A 47 -7.03 -4.76 4.02
C LYS A 47 -7.81 -3.67 4.74
N THR A 48 -8.70 -2.97 4.03
CA THR A 48 -9.52 -1.88 4.58
C THR A 48 -10.47 -2.38 5.67
N THR A 49 -10.98 -3.61 5.57
CA THR A 49 -11.81 -4.23 6.62
C THR A 49 -11.00 -4.41 7.90
N THR A 50 -9.80 -4.95 7.81
CA THR A 50 -8.88 -5.10 8.96
C THR A 50 -8.56 -3.75 9.57
N GLN A 51 -8.15 -2.77 8.77
CA GLN A 51 -7.85 -1.42 9.26
C GLN A 51 -9.06 -0.76 9.95
N ARG A 52 -10.27 -0.92 9.42
CA ARG A 52 -11.48 -0.39 10.06
C ARG A 52 -11.76 -1.04 11.42
N MET A 53 -11.45 -2.33 11.58
CA MET A 53 -11.55 -3.00 12.89
C MET A 53 -10.51 -2.46 13.87
N LEU A 54 -9.25 -2.31 13.44
CA LEU A 54 -8.18 -1.74 14.25
C LEU A 54 -8.45 -0.29 14.67
N THR A 55 -9.15 0.48 13.84
CA THR A 55 -9.49 1.88 14.11
C THR A 55 -10.86 2.08 14.75
N THR A 56 -11.51 1.01 15.18
CA THR A 56 -12.85 1.02 15.81
C THR A 56 -13.98 1.59 14.93
N LEU A 57 -13.78 1.64 13.62
CA LEU A 57 -14.82 2.02 12.66
C LEU A 57 -15.72 0.83 12.28
N LEU A 58 -15.31 -0.37 12.65
CA LEU A 58 -16.02 -1.61 12.39
C LEU A 58 -15.77 -2.57 13.57
N GLU A 59 -16.83 -3.17 14.08
CA GLU A 59 -16.70 -4.21 15.10
C GLU A 59 -16.32 -5.55 14.45
N PRO A 60 -15.35 -6.29 15.01
CA PRO A 60 -15.05 -7.66 14.58
C PRO A 60 -16.23 -8.59 14.84
N THR A 61 -16.33 -9.68 14.09
CA THR A 61 -17.28 -10.76 14.37
C THR A 61 -16.74 -11.64 15.48
N GLU A 62 -15.41 -11.93 15.44
CA GLU A 62 -14.69 -12.72 16.44
C GLU A 62 -13.23 -12.20 16.55
N GLY A 63 -12.56 -12.60 17.62
CA GLY A 63 -11.16 -12.27 17.88
C GLY A 63 -10.96 -11.07 18.78
N HIS A 64 -9.68 -10.77 19.07
CA HIS A 64 -9.27 -9.73 19.99
C HIS A 64 -8.22 -8.81 19.37
N ILE A 65 -8.28 -7.54 19.75
CA ILE A 65 -7.34 -6.49 19.36
C ILE A 65 -6.86 -5.79 20.62
N VAL A 66 -5.54 -5.74 20.80
CA VAL A 66 -4.89 -4.97 21.85
C VAL A 66 -4.01 -3.90 21.19
N ILE A 67 -4.10 -2.65 21.64
CA ILE A 67 -3.29 -1.53 21.14
C ILE A 67 -2.63 -0.85 22.34
N PHE A 68 -1.29 -0.81 22.34
CA PHE A 68 -0.48 -0.32 23.45
C PHE A 68 -0.92 -0.92 24.81
N GLY A 69 -1.19 -2.22 24.85
CA GLY A 69 -1.63 -2.94 26.04
C GLY A 69 -3.08 -2.72 26.45
N HIS A 70 -3.86 -1.92 25.70
CA HIS A 70 -5.28 -1.69 25.94
C HIS A 70 -6.13 -2.57 25.04
N ASP A 71 -7.06 -3.33 25.65
CA ASP A 71 -8.08 -4.07 24.91
C ASP A 71 -9.03 -3.08 24.20
N LEU A 72 -9.08 -3.19 22.87
CA LEU A 72 -9.83 -2.24 22.03
C LEU A 72 -11.35 -2.27 22.29
N ALA A 73 -11.88 -3.42 22.69
CA ALA A 73 -13.31 -3.55 22.99
C ALA A 73 -13.71 -2.86 24.31
N ARG A 74 -12.77 -2.78 25.28
CA ARG A 74 -13.01 -2.22 26.61
C ARG A 74 -12.58 -0.76 26.71
N ASP A 75 -11.41 -0.43 26.11
CA ASP A 75 -10.73 0.85 26.31
C ASP A 75 -10.63 1.68 25.03
N ALA A 76 -11.60 1.56 24.11
CA ALA A 76 -11.59 2.23 22.79
C ALA A 76 -11.29 3.73 22.86
N TYR A 77 -11.75 4.42 23.93
CA TYR A 77 -11.51 5.85 24.07
C TYR A 77 -10.03 6.19 24.35
N ALA A 78 -9.38 5.43 25.22
CA ALA A 78 -7.97 5.61 25.55
C ALA A 78 -7.11 5.36 24.30
N VAL A 79 -7.42 4.30 23.55
CA VAL A 79 -6.71 3.93 22.31
C VAL A 79 -6.90 5.00 21.22
N LYS A 80 -8.13 5.48 20.99
CA LYS A 80 -8.40 6.54 19.97
C LYS A 80 -7.60 7.82 20.15
N ARG A 81 -7.23 8.16 21.37
CA ARG A 81 -6.39 9.35 21.64
C ARG A 81 -4.95 9.18 21.19
N GLN A 82 -4.48 7.95 21.08
CA GLN A 82 -3.12 7.60 20.67
C GLN A 82 -3.02 7.29 19.18
N MET A 83 -4.17 7.28 18.45
CA MET A 83 -4.23 6.94 17.04
C MET A 83 -4.49 8.16 16.16
N GLY A 84 -3.80 8.23 15.03
CA GLY A 84 -4.16 9.05 13.88
C GLY A 84 -4.68 8.16 12.74
N LEU A 85 -5.64 8.64 11.99
CA LEU A 85 -6.19 7.94 10.83
C LEU A 85 -6.22 8.84 9.62
N VAL A 86 -5.66 8.34 8.52
CA VAL A 86 -5.68 8.98 7.20
C VAL A 86 -6.30 7.99 6.21
N PRO A 87 -7.58 8.13 5.89
CA PRO A 87 -8.27 7.23 4.96
C PRO A 87 -7.77 7.42 3.52
N GLU A 88 -8.07 6.46 2.64
CA GLU A 88 -7.76 6.54 1.20
C GLU A 88 -8.40 7.79 0.57
N GLU A 89 -9.71 7.96 0.78
CA GLU A 89 -10.40 9.19 0.39
C GLU A 89 -10.03 10.33 1.34
N SER A 90 -9.73 11.48 0.77
CA SER A 90 -9.33 12.65 1.54
C SER A 90 -10.45 13.10 2.49
N ASN A 91 -10.13 13.16 3.78
CA ASN A 91 -11.01 13.67 4.83
C ASN A 91 -10.85 15.20 5.05
N VAL A 92 -10.28 15.89 4.08
CA VAL A 92 -10.04 17.35 4.12
C VAL A 92 -11.35 18.09 3.87
N TYR A 93 -11.66 19.07 4.72
CA TYR A 93 -12.79 19.98 4.56
C TYR A 93 -12.46 20.97 3.44
N THR A 94 -13.05 20.76 2.26
CA THR A 94 -12.70 21.47 1.03
C THR A 94 -12.99 22.96 1.08
N GLU A 95 -14.04 23.38 1.80
CA GLU A 95 -14.42 24.78 1.99
C GLU A 95 -13.54 25.56 2.96
N LEU A 96 -12.76 24.84 3.80
CA LEU A 96 -11.85 25.44 4.74
C LEU A 96 -10.46 25.66 4.12
N THR A 97 -9.72 26.64 4.64
CA THR A 97 -8.31 26.80 4.29
C THR A 97 -7.46 25.69 4.91
N ALA A 98 -6.21 25.51 4.44
CA ALA A 98 -5.31 24.54 5.05
C ALA A 98 -5.10 24.83 6.55
N TRP A 99 -4.97 26.09 6.91
CA TRP A 99 -4.87 26.52 8.31
C TRP A 99 -6.12 26.14 9.11
N ASP A 100 -7.31 26.46 8.59
CA ASP A 100 -8.56 26.19 9.30
C ASP A 100 -8.83 24.70 9.46
N ASN A 101 -8.47 23.88 8.46
CA ASN A 101 -8.51 22.41 8.57
C ASN A 101 -7.70 21.92 9.77
N LEU A 102 -6.45 22.37 9.90
CA LEU A 102 -5.58 21.98 11.03
C LEU A 102 -6.10 22.52 12.37
N MET A 103 -6.53 23.78 12.40
CA MET A 103 -7.08 24.38 13.62
C MET A 103 -8.38 23.73 14.09
N PHE A 104 -9.23 23.31 13.14
CA PHE A 104 -10.43 22.55 13.42
C PHE A 104 -10.09 21.17 13.99
N THR A 105 -9.21 20.44 13.32
CA THR A 105 -8.77 19.10 13.75
C THR A 105 -8.07 19.15 15.12
N ALA A 106 -7.21 20.15 15.35
CA ALA A 106 -6.56 20.35 16.64
C ALA A 106 -7.58 20.57 17.80
N ARG A 107 -8.71 21.22 17.51
CA ARG A 107 -9.80 21.37 18.49
C ARG A 107 -10.51 20.04 18.74
N LEU A 108 -10.80 19.30 17.68
CA LEU A 108 -11.48 18.00 17.73
C LEU A 108 -10.69 17.01 18.59
N TYR A 109 -9.38 16.92 18.38
CA TYR A 109 -8.47 16.07 19.16
C TYR A 109 -8.02 16.69 20.49
N ARG A 110 -8.65 17.82 20.93
CA ARG A 110 -8.39 18.48 22.21
C ARG A 110 -6.92 18.87 22.42
N VAL A 111 -6.21 19.22 21.37
CA VAL A 111 -4.88 19.79 21.48
C VAL A 111 -4.96 21.06 22.37
N PRO A 112 -4.05 21.28 23.34
CA PRO A 112 -4.08 22.44 24.21
C PRO A 112 -4.12 23.75 23.41
N ARG A 113 -4.95 24.72 23.85
CA ARG A 113 -5.22 25.94 23.08
C ARG A 113 -3.94 26.71 22.71
N GLY A 114 -2.99 26.75 23.64
CA GLY A 114 -1.70 27.45 23.42
C GLY A 114 -0.79 26.78 22.39
N GLU A 115 -0.99 25.48 22.10
CA GLU A 115 -0.12 24.71 21.20
C GLU A 115 -0.67 24.61 19.77
N ARG A 116 -1.99 24.83 19.56
CA ARG A 116 -2.65 24.57 18.28
C ARG A 116 -2.02 25.32 17.12
N ALA A 117 -1.81 26.62 17.29
CA ALA A 117 -1.25 27.47 16.25
C ALA A 117 0.20 27.10 15.91
N VAL A 118 1.01 26.82 16.94
CA VAL A 118 2.41 26.43 16.76
C VAL A 118 2.50 25.09 16.02
N ARG A 119 1.71 24.08 16.46
CA ARG A 119 1.67 22.76 15.79
C ARG A 119 1.16 22.86 14.35
N ALA A 120 0.09 23.64 14.11
CA ALA A 120 -0.45 23.85 12.76
C ALA A 120 0.58 24.50 11.84
N GLN A 121 1.32 25.51 12.33
CA GLN A 121 2.40 26.15 11.57
C GLN A 121 3.50 25.16 11.24
N GLN A 122 4.06 24.48 12.25
CA GLN A 122 5.11 23.48 12.06
C GLN A 122 4.73 22.43 11.02
N LEU A 123 3.51 21.88 11.10
CA LEU A 123 3.04 20.89 10.14
C LEU A 123 2.90 21.48 8.73
N LEU A 124 2.36 22.68 8.57
CA LEU A 124 2.26 23.31 7.26
C LEU A 124 3.64 23.60 6.65
N GLU A 125 4.62 23.96 7.46
CA GLU A 125 6.01 24.14 7.03
C GLU A 125 6.63 22.80 6.60
N THR A 126 6.58 21.79 7.47
CA THR A 126 7.11 20.43 7.21
C THR A 126 6.48 19.81 5.94
N PHE A 127 5.19 20.01 5.74
CA PHE A 127 4.46 19.45 4.60
C PHE A 127 4.51 20.33 3.34
N GLY A 128 5.27 21.48 3.38
CA GLY A 128 5.41 22.41 2.25
C GLY A 128 4.09 23.06 1.82
N LEU A 129 3.22 23.34 2.80
CA LEU A 129 1.91 23.96 2.58
C LEU A 129 1.80 25.36 3.20
N TRP A 130 2.84 25.85 3.86
CA TRP A 130 2.81 27.13 4.59
C TRP A 130 2.41 28.31 3.71
N GLU A 131 3.01 28.44 2.53
CA GLU A 131 2.70 29.56 1.61
C GLU A 131 1.24 29.52 1.14
N LYS A 132 0.62 28.35 1.14
CA LYS A 132 -0.78 28.15 0.76
C LYS A 132 -1.73 28.01 1.95
N ARG A 133 -1.30 28.33 3.16
CA ARG A 133 -2.08 28.17 4.40
C ARG A 133 -3.45 28.83 4.41
N LYS A 134 -3.62 29.95 3.66
CA LYS A 134 -4.87 30.72 3.53
C LYS A 134 -5.70 30.34 2.28
N VAL A 135 -5.21 29.40 1.48
CA VAL A 135 -5.92 28.92 0.28
C VAL A 135 -6.90 27.82 0.71
N LYS A 136 -8.10 27.81 0.16
CA LYS A 136 -9.10 26.77 0.41
C LYS A 136 -8.61 25.43 -0.14
N ALA A 137 -8.92 24.35 0.57
CA ALA A 137 -8.47 23.03 0.19
C ALA A 137 -9.11 22.48 -1.09
N GLN A 138 -10.25 23.04 -1.53
CA GLN A 138 -10.83 22.73 -2.84
C GLN A 138 -9.89 23.06 -4.00
N ASP A 139 -9.04 24.08 -3.85
CA ASP A 139 -8.10 24.54 -4.87
C ASP A 139 -6.75 23.81 -4.82
N PHE A 140 -6.62 22.83 -3.94
CA PHE A 140 -5.41 22.02 -3.79
C PHE A 140 -5.36 20.89 -4.82
N SER A 141 -4.13 20.58 -5.30
CA SER A 141 -3.89 19.34 -6.05
C SER A 141 -4.17 18.10 -5.16
N ARG A 142 -4.30 16.93 -5.77
CA ARG A 142 -4.44 15.66 -5.00
C ARG A 142 -3.30 15.47 -4.00
N GLY A 143 -2.04 15.67 -4.43
CA GLY A 143 -0.88 15.56 -3.57
C GLY A 143 -0.87 16.57 -2.43
N MET A 144 -1.31 17.81 -2.65
CA MET A 144 -1.47 18.81 -1.58
C MET A 144 -2.56 18.40 -0.58
N ARG A 145 -3.73 17.93 -1.07
CA ARG A 145 -4.80 17.42 -0.19
C ARG A 145 -4.33 16.22 0.63
N ARG A 146 -3.57 15.30 0.02
CA ARG A 146 -3.02 14.14 0.75
C ARG A 146 -2.06 14.56 1.85
N ARG A 147 -1.13 15.48 1.56
CA ARG A 147 -0.23 16.04 2.58
C ARG A 147 -1.00 16.72 3.71
N LEU A 148 -2.02 17.52 3.39
CA LEU A 148 -2.87 18.14 4.41
C LEU A 148 -3.64 17.10 5.24
N SER A 149 -4.17 16.04 4.62
CA SER A 149 -4.84 14.94 5.31
C SER A 149 -3.91 14.23 6.31
N ILE A 150 -2.66 13.97 5.91
CA ILE A 150 -1.66 13.39 6.83
C ILE A 150 -1.34 14.37 7.96
N ALA A 151 -1.13 15.66 7.67
CA ALA A 151 -0.89 16.69 8.68
C ALA A 151 -2.05 16.77 9.71
N MET A 152 -3.30 16.66 9.25
CA MET A 152 -4.47 16.56 10.12
C MET A 152 -4.43 15.31 11.00
N GLY A 153 -4.06 14.16 10.42
CA GLY A 153 -3.97 12.88 11.14
C GLY A 153 -2.94 12.89 12.28
N ILE A 154 -1.93 13.77 12.23
CA ILE A 154 -0.85 13.80 13.22
C ILE A 154 -0.81 15.06 14.10
N ILE A 155 -1.74 16.00 13.94
CA ILE A 155 -1.76 17.28 14.69
C ILE A 155 -1.76 17.10 16.21
N HIS A 156 -2.32 16.01 16.70
CA HIS A 156 -2.37 15.66 18.12
C HIS A 156 -1.18 14.80 18.59
N ARG A 157 -0.22 14.52 17.70
CA ARG A 157 0.99 13.69 17.95
C ARG A 157 0.62 12.27 18.40
N PRO A 158 -0.07 11.50 17.55
CA PRO A 158 -0.40 10.11 17.88
C PRO A 158 0.84 9.24 17.95
N SER A 159 0.83 8.22 18.82
CA SER A 159 1.88 7.20 18.85
C SER A 159 1.73 6.17 17.71
N LEU A 160 0.52 6.03 17.16
CA LEU A 160 0.19 5.11 16.07
C LEU A 160 -0.56 5.83 14.96
N LEU A 161 -0.07 5.74 13.73
CA LEU A 161 -0.68 6.34 12.54
C LEU A 161 -1.15 5.25 11.57
N PHE A 162 -2.44 5.26 11.26
CA PHE A 162 -3.03 4.43 10.22
C PHE A 162 -3.10 5.21 8.91
N LEU A 163 -2.55 4.62 7.84
CA LEU A 163 -2.56 5.17 6.49
C LEU A 163 -3.23 4.17 5.53
N ASP A 164 -4.35 4.55 4.94
CA ASP A 164 -5.00 3.72 3.92
C ASP A 164 -4.57 4.20 2.53
N GLU A 165 -3.83 3.34 1.79
CA GLU A 165 -3.33 3.59 0.44
C GLU A 165 -2.68 5.00 0.30
N PRO A 166 -1.60 5.32 1.04
CA PRO A 166 -1.13 6.69 1.21
C PRO A 166 -0.69 7.39 -0.08
N THR A 167 -0.28 6.64 -1.10
CA THR A 167 0.23 7.19 -2.37
C THR A 167 -0.66 6.90 -3.58
N ALA A 168 -1.84 6.27 -3.38
CA ALA A 168 -2.73 5.91 -4.47
C ALA A 168 -3.17 7.11 -5.30
N GLY A 169 -3.04 7.00 -6.63
CA GLY A 169 -3.49 8.01 -7.59
C GLY A 169 -2.70 9.32 -7.58
N LEU A 170 -1.50 9.34 -6.98
CA LEU A 170 -0.60 10.49 -6.96
C LEU A 170 0.44 10.41 -8.08
N ASP A 171 0.95 11.55 -8.50
CA ASP A 171 2.10 11.66 -9.40
C ASP A 171 3.42 11.25 -8.69
N ALA A 172 4.46 10.91 -9.45
CA ALA A 172 5.72 10.40 -8.93
C ALA A 172 6.41 11.35 -7.92
N HIS A 173 6.31 12.67 -8.12
CA HIS A 173 6.89 13.66 -7.21
C HIS A 173 6.14 13.66 -5.87
N SER A 174 4.80 13.64 -5.91
CA SER A 174 3.95 13.56 -4.71
C SER A 174 4.17 12.26 -3.96
N VAL A 175 4.27 11.12 -4.66
CA VAL A 175 4.60 9.80 -4.07
C VAL A 175 5.90 9.87 -3.27
N ARG A 176 6.98 10.39 -3.88
CA ARG A 176 8.28 10.51 -3.21
C ARG A 176 8.18 11.38 -1.95
N SER A 177 7.53 12.54 -2.06
CA SER A 177 7.34 13.47 -0.94
C SER A 177 6.58 12.81 0.23
N ILE A 178 5.51 12.03 -0.05
CA ILE A 178 4.74 11.32 0.98
C ILE A 178 5.60 10.22 1.64
N ARG A 179 6.35 9.46 0.84
CA ARG A 179 7.25 8.43 1.39
C ARG A 179 8.31 9.01 2.33
N ASP A 180 8.90 10.14 1.96
CA ASP A 180 9.88 10.82 2.80
C ASP A 180 9.26 11.33 4.11
N LEU A 181 8.03 11.85 4.08
CA LEU A 181 7.27 12.23 5.26
C LEU A 181 6.97 11.02 6.18
N ILE A 182 6.58 9.88 5.63
CA ILE A 182 6.32 8.67 6.42
C ILE A 182 7.61 8.20 7.12
N ARG A 183 8.75 8.22 6.40
CA ARG A 183 10.06 7.90 7.01
C ARG A 183 10.43 8.86 8.14
N GLN A 184 10.18 10.16 7.95
CA GLN A 184 10.41 11.15 8.98
C GLN A 184 9.56 10.89 10.23
N LEU A 185 8.27 10.62 10.09
CA LEU A 185 7.38 10.30 11.20
C LEU A 185 7.85 9.08 11.99
N LYS A 186 8.29 8.03 11.29
CA LYS A 186 8.93 6.87 11.93
C LYS A 186 10.19 7.27 12.70
N ALA A 187 11.08 8.08 12.10
CA ALA A 187 12.30 8.54 12.76
C ALA A 187 12.02 9.37 14.01
N GLU A 188 10.87 10.04 14.07
CA GLU A 188 10.36 10.76 15.24
C GLU A 188 9.67 9.85 16.28
N GLY A 189 9.64 8.53 16.05
CA GLY A 189 9.12 7.51 16.98
C GLY A 189 7.65 7.14 16.76
N THR A 190 6.99 7.62 15.70
CA THR A 190 5.61 7.21 15.39
C THR A 190 5.59 5.81 14.78
N THR A 191 4.77 4.91 15.33
CA THR A 191 4.45 3.63 14.70
C THR A 191 3.50 3.87 13.54
N VAL A 192 3.74 3.24 12.40
CA VAL A 192 2.90 3.41 11.21
C VAL A 192 2.34 2.06 10.77
N PHE A 193 1.02 1.95 10.69
CA PHE A 193 0.33 0.86 10.03
C PHE A 193 -0.23 1.36 8.70
N MET A 194 0.22 0.78 7.59
CA MET A 194 -0.26 1.21 6.27
C MET A 194 -0.81 0.05 5.46
N THR A 195 -1.93 0.29 4.77
CA THR A 195 -2.42 -0.62 3.75
C THR A 195 -1.92 -0.17 2.39
N THR A 196 -1.59 -1.12 1.54
CA THR A 196 -1.26 -0.84 0.14
C THR A 196 -1.49 -2.07 -0.75
N HIS A 197 -1.75 -1.84 -2.03
CA HIS A 197 -1.70 -2.84 -3.09
C HIS A 197 -0.45 -2.67 -3.96
N GLN A 198 0.35 -1.63 -3.70
CA GLN A 198 1.57 -1.33 -4.44
C GLN A 198 2.76 -2.03 -3.77
N ILE A 199 3.26 -3.08 -4.42
CA ILE A 199 4.35 -3.92 -3.91
C ILE A 199 5.62 -3.11 -3.69
N GLU A 200 5.91 -2.21 -4.64
CA GLU A 200 7.10 -1.35 -4.56
C GLU A 200 7.02 -0.34 -3.40
N GLU A 201 5.84 0.12 -3.04
CA GLU A 201 5.64 0.97 -1.87
C GLU A 201 5.96 0.20 -0.58
N ALA A 202 5.42 -1.02 -0.45
CA ALA A 202 5.71 -1.89 0.68
C ALA A 202 7.21 -2.22 0.78
N ASN A 203 7.84 -2.54 -0.35
CA ASN A 203 9.27 -2.87 -0.43
C ASN A 203 10.17 -1.69 -0.01
N GLN A 204 9.80 -0.46 -0.34
CA GLN A 204 10.64 0.72 -0.07
C GLN A 204 10.41 1.35 1.30
N LEU A 205 9.25 1.17 1.91
CA LEU A 205 8.86 1.87 3.13
C LEU A 205 8.80 0.97 4.36
N CYS A 206 8.32 -0.26 4.20
CA CYS A 206 7.95 -1.07 5.35
C CYS A 206 9.15 -1.82 5.95
N ASP A 207 9.22 -1.85 7.26
CA ASP A 207 10.17 -2.70 7.99
C ASP A 207 9.73 -4.15 7.94
N ARG A 208 8.42 -4.39 8.09
CA ARG A 208 7.78 -5.70 7.94
C ARG A 208 6.51 -5.57 7.12
N VAL A 209 6.19 -6.62 6.40
CA VAL A 209 5.02 -6.69 5.52
C VAL A 209 4.23 -7.95 5.83
N ALA A 210 2.93 -7.79 6.09
CA ALA A 210 1.97 -8.89 6.05
C ALA A 210 1.34 -8.95 4.65
N ILE A 211 1.47 -10.09 3.98
CA ILE A 211 0.79 -10.35 2.72
C ILE A 211 -0.55 -11.00 3.04
N ILE A 212 -1.64 -10.30 2.69
CA ILE A 212 -3.00 -10.79 2.87
C ILE A 212 -3.63 -11.16 1.51
N ASN A 213 -4.26 -12.31 1.46
CA ASN A 213 -5.03 -12.76 0.31
C ASN A 213 -6.31 -13.47 0.78
N GLN A 214 -7.44 -13.14 0.17
CA GLN A 214 -8.75 -13.76 0.47
C GLN A 214 -9.09 -13.80 1.98
N GLY A 215 -8.80 -12.70 2.68
CA GLY A 215 -9.07 -12.57 4.12
C GLY A 215 -8.06 -13.25 5.04
N ARG A 216 -7.04 -13.94 4.54
CA ARG A 216 -6.03 -14.67 5.32
C ARG A 216 -4.65 -14.07 5.15
N ILE A 217 -3.85 -14.08 6.21
CA ILE A 217 -2.44 -13.72 6.12
C ILE A 217 -1.66 -14.94 5.62
N ALA A 218 -0.99 -14.76 4.49
CA ALA A 218 -0.18 -15.80 3.86
C ALA A 218 1.27 -15.78 4.32
N ALA A 219 1.83 -14.60 4.61
CA ALA A 219 3.20 -14.45 5.10
C ALA A 219 3.36 -13.12 5.86
N ILE A 220 4.24 -13.09 6.85
CA ILE A 220 4.68 -11.88 7.55
C ILE A 220 6.18 -11.96 7.77
N ASP A 221 6.94 -11.03 7.22
CA ASP A 221 8.37 -10.84 7.55
C ASP A 221 8.87 -9.49 7.00
N THR A 222 10.16 -9.21 7.14
CA THR A 222 10.82 -8.12 6.43
C THR A 222 10.78 -8.38 4.91
N PRO A 223 10.72 -7.34 4.06
CA PRO A 223 10.75 -7.53 2.60
C PRO A 223 11.90 -8.41 2.13
N GLU A 224 13.09 -8.26 2.71
CA GLU A 224 14.26 -9.05 2.35
C GLU A 224 14.15 -10.53 2.74
N ARG A 225 13.55 -10.84 3.90
CA ARG A 225 13.32 -12.23 4.31
C ARG A 225 12.24 -12.90 3.49
N LEU A 226 11.17 -12.17 3.15
CA LEU A 226 10.14 -12.67 2.23
C LEU A 226 10.77 -13.04 0.88
N LYS A 227 11.59 -12.16 0.29
CA LYS A 227 12.34 -12.46 -0.95
C LYS A 227 13.27 -13.67 -0.78
N ALA A 228 13.98 -13.77 0.34
CA ALA A 228 14.91 -14.86 0.59
C ALA A 228 14.22 -16.23 0.76
N ALA A 229 13.00 -16.27 1.27
CA ALA A 229 12.22 -17.51 1.40
C ALA A 229 11.85 -18.11 0.03
N PHE A 230 11.74 -17.27 -1.00
CA PHE A 230 11.40 -17.64 -2.38
C PHE A 230 12.64 -17.72 -3.31
N ARG A 231 13.81 -18.11 -2.80
CA ARG A 231 15.07 -18.18 -3.53
C ARG A 231 15.06 -19.02 -4.82
N ARG A 232 14.06 -19.87 -5.02
CA ARG A 232 13.89 -20.65 -6.25
C ARG A 232 13.46 -19.81 -7.46
N VAL A 233 12.99 -18.59 -7.23
CA VAL A 233 12.52 -17.70 -8.29
C VAL A 233 13.64 -16.70 -8.62
N GLN A 234 14.60 -17.16 -9.40
CA GLN A 234 15.59 -16.27 -10.01
C GLN A 234 15.18 -15.96 -11.44
N SER A 235 15.64 -14.85 -11.98
CA SER A 235 15.32 -14.49 -13.36
C SER A 235 16.49 -13.83 -14.09
N VAL A 236 16.48 -13.98 -15.41
CA VAL A 236 17.37 -13.26 -16.34
C VAL A 236 16.50 -12.26 -17.10
N GLU A 237 16.84 -10.98 -17.04
CA GLU A 237 16.19 -9.93 -17.81
C GLU A 237 17.04 -9.61 -19.04
N VAL A 238 16.44 -9.67 -20.24
CA VAL A 238 17.11 -9.38 -21.49
C VAL A 238 16.34 -8.35 -22.32
N ALA A 239 17.03 -7.33 -22.79
CA ALA A 239 16.55 -6.41 -23.83
C ALA A 239 17.27 -6.70 -25.13
N LEU A 240 16.50 -6.92 -26.20
CA LEU A 240 16.99 -7.14 -27.56
C LEU A 240 16.71 -5.90 -28.41
N GLU A 241 17.55 -5.63 -29.39
CA GLU A 241 17.40 -4.49 -30.33
C GLU A 241 16.04 -4.53 -31.05
N THR A 242 15.54 -5.73 -31.33
CA THR A 242 14.20 -5.94 -31.91
C THR A 242 13.32 -6.71 -30.93
N ASN A 243 12.23 -6.09 -30.48
CA ASN A 243 11.31 -6.70 -29.52
C ASN A 243 10.11 -7.38 -30.22
N ARG A 244 10.40 -8.37 -31.10
CA ARG A 244 9.37 -9.15 -31.81
C ARG A 244 8.81 -10.23 -30.89
N GLN A 245 7.51 -10.50 -31.01
CA GLN A 245 6.84 -11.54 -30.20
C GLN A 245 7.45 -12.94 -30.41
N ALA A 246 7.99 -13.20 -31.62
CA ALA A 246 8.71 -14.43 -31.94
C ALA A 246 9.93 -14.68 -31.04
N HIS A 247 10.65 -13.62 -30.62
CA HIS A 247 11.77 -13.77 -29.70
C HIS A 247 11.32 -14.25 -28.33
N GLY A 248 10.13 -13.79 -27.83
CA GLY A 248 9.59 -14.24 -26.56
C GLY A 248 9.28 -15.75 -26.54
N GLN A 249 8.70 -16.27 -27.62
CA GLN A 249 8.41 -17.71 -27.73
C GLN A 249 9.69 -18.54 -27.77
N ALA A 250 10.70 -18.08 -28.52
CA ALA A 250 11.98 -18.76 -28.62
C ALA A 250 12.77 -18.69 -27.29
N LEU A 251 12.77 -17.55 -26.62
CA LEU A 251 13.39 -17.39 -25.29
C LEU A 251 12.69 -18.24 -24.23
N ALA A 252 11.37 -18.37 -24.29
CA ALA A 252 10.61 -19.26 -23.41
C ALA A 252 10.91 -20.75 -23.61
N ALA A 253 11.36 -21.11 -24.81
CA ALA A 253 11.74 -22.50 -25.16
C ALA A 253 13.19 -22.87 -24.78
N LEU A 254 13.99 -21.93 -24.29
CA LEU A 254 15.36 -22.20 -23.86
C LEU A 254 15.39 -23.20 -22.69
N PRO A 255 16.33 -24.14 -22.66
CA PRO A 255 16.49 -25.06 -21.54
C PRO A 255 16.67 -24.32 -20.20
N GLY A 256 15.94 -24.75 -19.18
CA GLY A 256 15.98 -24.14 -17.84
C GLY A 256 15.09 -22.90 -17.67
N VAL A 257 14.38 -22.44 -18.69
CA VAL A 257 13.36 -21.39 -18.56
C VAL A 257 12.04 -22.04 -18.15
N THR A 258 11.53 -21.64 -16.97
CA THR A 258 10.22 -22.07 -16.47
C THR A 258 9.09 -21.21 -17.01
N THR A 259 9.32 -19.91 -17.11
CA THR A 259 8.34 -18.93 -17.60
C THR A 259 9.07 -17.75 -18.24
N ALA A 260 8.54 -17.20 -19.33
CA ALA A 260 9.02 -15.96 -19.94
C ALA A 260 7.89 -14.92 -19.96
N VAL A 261 8.17 -13.74 -19.41
CA VAL A 261 7.22 -12.63 -19.30
C VAL A 261 7.76 -11.40 -20.00
N LYS A 262 6.92 -10.74 -20.80
CA LYS A 262 7.27 -9.48 -21.44
C LYS A 262 7.09 -8.32 -20.47
N MET A 263 8.15 -7.57 -20.22
CA MET A 263 8.19 -6.41 -19.33
C MET A 263 8.59 -5.16 -20.15
N GLY A 264 7.61 -4.49 -20.76
CA GLY A 264 7.85 -3.34 -21.63
C GLY A 264 8.68 -3.71 -22.86
N ASP A 265 9.92 -3.21 -22.96
CA ASP A 265 10.88 -3.48 -24.02
C ASP A 265 11.83 -4.67 -23.73
N LYS A 266 11.62 -5.35 -22.59
CA LYS A 266 12.46 -6.45 -22.11
C LYS A 266 11.67 -7.74 -21.95
N TRP A 267 12.40 -8.85 -21.88
CA TRP A 267 11.89 -10.16 -21.50
C TRP A 267 12.50 -10.57 -20.17
N ARG A 268 11.66 -11.02 -19.22
CA ARG A 268 12.10 -11.63 -17.97
C ARG A 268 11.88 -13.12 -18.06
N LEU A 269 12.99 -13.87 -17.96
CA LEU A 269 13.05 -15.32 -18.06
C LEU A 269 13.28 -15.90 -16.67
N TYR A 270 12.30 -16.58 -16.13
CA TYR A 270 12.39 -17.22 -14.82
C TYR A 270 13.15 -18.55 -14.95
N THR A 271 14.08 -18.80 -14.03
CA THR A 271 14.94 -19.98 -14.03
C THR A 271 15.44 -20.29 -12.62
N GLU A 272 15.78 -21.56 -12.39
CA GLU A 272 16.45 -21.97 -11.14
C GLU A 272 17.96 -21.71 -11.19
N ASP A 273 18.56 -21.66 -12.39
CA ASP A 273 20.00 -21.40 -12.62
C ASP A 273 20.25 -20.32 -13.67
N PRO A 274 20.33 -19.04 -13.24
CA PRO A 274 20.67 -17.95 -14.15
C PRO A 274 22.03 -18.11 -14.81
N SER A 275 22.98 -18.75 -14.12
CA SER A 275 24.36 -18.91 -14.64
C SER A 275 24.40 -19.82 -15.86
N ALA A 276 23.58 -20.86 -15.86
CA ALA A 276 23.42 -21.77 -17.00
C ALA A 276 22.58 -21.13 -18.13
N LEU A 277 21.65 -20.23 -17.79
CA LEU A 277 20.78 -19.60 -18.79
C LEU A 277 21.46 -18.46 -19.55
N LEU A 278 22.33 -17.67 -18.91
CA LEU A 278 23.02 -16.54 -19.55
C LEU A 278 23.72 -16.87 -20.86
N PRO A 279 24.56 -17.93 -20.94
CA PRO A 279 25.20 -18.33 -22.22
C PRO A 279 24.18 -18.66 -23.30
N GLN A 280 23.09 -19.36 -22.96
CA GLN A 280 22.03 -19.77 -23.89
C GLN A 280 21.31 -18.56 -24.52
N VAL A 281 21.03 -17.53 -23.71
CA VAL A 281 20.45 -16.26 -24.20
C VAL A 281 21.41 -15.58 -25.17
N MET A 282 22.70 -15.57 -24.87
CA MET A 282 23.73 -14.99 -25.76
C MET A 282 23.89 -15.77 -27.05
N ASP A 283 23.90 -17.11 -27.01
CA ASP A 283 23.95 -17.95 -28.16
C ASP A 283 22.72 -17.81 -29.06
N TYR A 284 21.54 -17.73 -28.44
CA TYR A 284 20.30 -17.41 -29.13
C TYR A 284 20.40 -16.06 -29.88
N ALA A 285 20.84 -15.01 -29.19
CA ALA A 285 20.98 -13.69 -29.81
C ALA A 285 21.95 -13.69 -31.02
N ARG A 286 23.07 -14.42 -30.91
CA ARG A 286 24.03 -14.62 -32.02
C ARG A 286 23.40 -15.37 -33.19
N ALA A 287 22.70 -16.47 -32.91
CA ALA A 287 22.05 -17.28 -33.95
C ALA A 287 20.95 -16.53 -34.71
N GLN A 288 20.29 -15.58 -34.06
CA GLN A 288 19.26 -14.74 -34.67
C GLN A 288 19.80 -13.41 -35.23
N GLU A 289 21.11 -13.18 -35.14
CA GLU A 289 21.76 -11.92 -35.52
C GLU A 289 21.14 -10.68 -34.87
N VAL A 290 20.68 -10.83 -33.61
CA VAL A 290 20.02 -9.76 -32.82
C VAL A 290 20.97 -9.27 -31.75
N LYS A 291 21.13 -7.95 -31.67
CA LYS A 291 21.95 -7.32 -30.64
C LYS A 291 21.26 -7.33 -29.27
N VAL A 292 22.00 -7.76 -28.26
CA VAL A 292 21.59 -7.64 -26.85
C VAL A 292 21.91 -6.21 -26.37
N ILE A 293 20.90 -5.46 -25.96
CA ILE A 293 21.02 -4.10 -25.42
C ILE A 293 21.37 -4.15 -23.92
N SER A 294 20.69 -5.01 -23.18
CA SER A 294 20.99 -5.25 -21.77
C SER A 294 20.72 -6.70 -21.41
N LEU A 295 21.50 -7.22 -20.47
CA LEU A 295 21.33 -8.55 -19.89
C LEU A 295 21.71 -8.46 -18.41
N SER A 296 20.81 -8.86 -17.53
CA SER A 296 21.02 -8.82 -16.08
C SER A 296 20.36 -10.01 -15.38
N THR A 297 21.00 -10.48 -14.32
CA THR A 297 20.39 -11.45 -13.41
C THR A 297 19.69 -10.70 -12.29
N LEU A 298 18.46 -11.12 -11.97
CA LEU A 298 17.69 -10.57 -10.89
C LEU A 298 17.38 -11.68 -9.87
N GLY A 299 17.65 -11.38 -8.62
CA GLY A 299 17.14 -12.19 -7.51
C GLY A 299 15.62 -12.06 -7.40
N PRO A 300 14.97 -12.87 -6.53
CA PRO A 300 13.53 -12.78 -6.31
C PRO A 300 13.15 -11.38 -5.83
N SER A 301 12.12 -10.83 -6.45
CA SER A 301 11.50 -9.56 -6.03
C SER A 301 10.35 -9.83 -5.07
N LEU A 302 9.93 -8.82 -4.30
CA LEU A 302 8.72 -8.92 -3.49
C LEU A 302 7.47 -9.13 -4.36
N GLU A 303 7.53 -8.70 -5.64
CA GLU A 303 6.49 -8.94 -6.64
C GLU A 303 6.36 -10.43 -6.96
N ASP A 304 7.49 -11.11 -7.17
CA ASP A 304 7.50 -12.56 -7.44
C ASP A 304 6.92 -13.35 -6.25
N VAL A 305 7.27 -12.97 -5.02
CA VAL A 305 6.70 -13.55 -3.79
C VAL A 305 5.18 -13.33 -3.73
N PHE A 306 4.74 -12.11 -4.00
CA PHE A 306 3.32 -11.75 -3.97
C PHE A 306 2.52 -12.55 -5.01
N LEU A 307 3.05 -12.71 -6.21
CA LEU A 307 2.40 -13.45 -7.28
C LEU A 307 2.30 -14.94 -7.00
N GLU A 308 3.35 -15.54 -6.44
CA GLU A 308 3.35 -16.96 -6.05
C GLU A 308 2.30 -17.21 -4.94
N ILE A 309 2.22 -16.31 -3.97
CA ILE A 309 1.25 -16.40 -2.87
C ILE A 309 -0.20 -16.18 -3.35
N THR A 310 -0.42 -15.22 -4.24
CA THR A 310 -1.77 -14.83 -4.65
C THR A 310 -2.30 -15.59 -5.87
N GLY A 311 -1.42 -16.29 -6.59
CA GLY A 311 -1.77 -17.02 -7.83
C GLY A 311 -2.20 -16.11 -8.98
N GLN A 312 -1.91 -14.81 -8.92
CA GLN A 312 -2.25 -13.85 -9.98
C GLN A 312 -1.07 -13.67 -10.93
N PRO A 313 -1.27 -13.79 -12.25
CA PRO A 313 -0.19 -13.52 -13.21
C PRO A 313 0.21 -12.04 -13.21
N VAL A 314 1.52 -11.77 -13.39
CA VAL A 314 2.08 -10.41 -13.55
C VAL A 314 1.37 -9.72 -14.71
N GLY A 315 0.81 -8.55 -14.47
CA GLY A 315 0.34 -7.64 -15.53
C GLY A 315 -1.14 -7.69 -15.91
N THR A 316 -2.00 -8.38 -15.16
CA THR A 316 -3.45 -8.23 -15.33
C THR A 316 -3.98 -7.02 -14.57
N VAL A 317 -3.89 -5.85 -15.19
CA VAL A 317 -4.79 -4.74 -14.86
C VAL A 317 -6.20 -5.21 -15.24
N GLN A 318 -7.01 -5.60 -14.25
CA GLN A 318 -8.43 -5.84 -14.51
C GLN A 318 -9.04 -4.54 -15.01
N PRO A 319 -9.74 -4.55 -16.17
CA PRO A 319 -10.52 -3.39 -16.57
C PRO A 319 -11.58 -3.14 -15.49
N GLN A 320 -11.59 -1.93 -14.95
CA GLN A 320 -12.66 -1.52 -14.03
C GLN A 320 -14.00 -1.78 -14.70
N PRO A 321 -14.98 -2.42 -14.03
CA PRO A 321 -16.31 -2.52 -14.57
C PRO A 321 -16.84 -1.10 -14.81
N GLN A 322 -17.17 -0.81 -16.05
CA GLN A 322 -17.85 0.44 -16.41
C GLN A 322 -19.14 0.50 -15.58
N GLN A 323 -19.19 1.44 -14.64
CA GLN A 323 -20.44 1.79 -14.00
C GLN A 323 -21.35 2.37 -15.09
N ASP A 324 -22.35 1.62 -15.48
CA ASP A 324 -23.45 2.11 -16.29
C ASP A 324 -24.05 3.34 -15.61
N ARG A 325 -23.80 4.50 -16.20
CA ARG A 325 -24.50 5.73 -15.80
C ARG A 325 -25.97 5.55 -16.12
N PRO A 326 -26.89 5.63 -15.15
CA PRO A 326 -28.32 5.59 -15.46
C PRO A 326 -28.66 6.73 -16.42
N GLY A 327 -29.26 6.36 -17.55
CA GLY A 327 -29.65 7.27 -18.61
C GLY A 327 -30.52 8.42 -18.07
N ARG A 328 -30.19 9.65 -18.44
CA ARG A 328 -31.06 10.81 -18.21
C ARG A 328 -32.43 10.56 -18.89
N PRO A 329 -33.54 10.72 -18.15
CA PRO A 329 -34.85 10.69 -18.80
C PRO A 329 -34.95 11.89 -19.76
N GLY A 330 -35.26 11.58 -20.99
CA GLY A 330 -35.50 12.60 -22.04
C GLY A 330 -36.65 13.52 -21.64
N MET A 331 -36.39 14.83 -21.62
CA MET A 331 -37.45 15.87 -21.61
C MET A 331 -38.19 15.82 -22.95
N GLY A 332 -39.35 15.16 -22.93
CA GLY A 332 -40.28 15.24 -24.02
C GLY A 332 -40.86 16.66 -24.13
N GLY A 333 -40.68 17.27 -25.28
CA GLY A 333 -41.32 18.54 -25.63
C GLY A 333 -42.85 18.41 -25.64
N ARG A 334 -43.48 19.42 -25.11
CA ARG A 334 -44.89 19.72 -25.41
C ARG A 334 -44.96 21.03 -26.18
N ARG A 335 -45.71 20.95 -27.24
CA ARG A 335 -46.18 22.07 -28.08
C ARG A 335 -46.98 23.08 -27.26
#